data_80dbb3d61b84280c3ed2a5d130c54210
#
_entry.id   80dbb3d61b84280c3ed2a5d130c54210
#
_cell.length_a   1.000
_cell.length_b   1.000
_cell.length_c   1.000
_cell.angle_alpha   90.00
_cell.angle_beta   90.00
_cell.angle_gamma   90.00
#
_symmetry.space_group_name_H-M   'P 1'
#
loop_
_entity.id
_entity.type
_entity.pdbx_description
1 polymer ?
#
loop_
_entity_poly.entity_id
_entity_poly.type
_entity_poly.pdbx_seq_one_letter_code
_entity_poly.pdbx_strand_id
1 'polypeptide(L)'
;IKIAKAKGVDAIHPGYGFLSENPEFVEACEKEGIAFIGPNVDVMYKMGDKISSKKMAIECNVPIIPGVDHAVRSLDEVMEVARKVGYPVMLKASNGGGGRGMRIVNSEEEMPKEFEEARNEAKKAFGDDKIFVEKYLRDPKHIEVQVLGDKYGNVVHLFDRDCSVQRRHQKVIEFAPAFTVSQP
;
A
#
# COMPACT_ATOMS: atom_id res chain seq x y z
N ILE A 1 -1.54 25.86 -7.44
CA ILE A 1 -1.18 26.89 -6.46
C ILE A 1 -1.48 28.31 -7.00
N LYS A 2 -0.94 28.72 -8.16
CA LYS A 2 -1.16 30.08 -8.72
C LYS A 2 -2.64 30.44 -8.83
N ILE A 3 -3.48 29.52 -9.31
CA ILE A 3 -4.93 29.72 -9.43
C ILE A 3 -5.58 29.85 -8.04
N ALA A 4 -5.19 28.99 -7.11
CA ALA A 4 -5.71 29.02 -5.73
C ALA A 4 -5.43 30.37 -5.05
N LYS A 5 -4.19 30.88 -5.16
CA LYS A 5 -3.81 32.22 -4.67
C LYS A 5 -4.62 33.34 -5.32
N ALA A 6 -4.73 33.29 -6.65
CA ALA A 6 -5.47 34.32 -7.39
C ALA A 6 -6.97 34.35 -7.05
N LYS A 7 -7.51 33.25 -6.56
CA LYS A 7 -8.92 33.12 -6.13
C LYS A 7 -9.11 33.29 -4.64
N GLY A 8 -8.04 33.43 -3.86
CA GLY A 8 -8.11 33.59 -2.40
C GLY A 8 -8.73 32.40 -1.70
N VAL A 9 -8.38 31.17 -2.10
CA VAL A 9 -8.90 29.97 -1.47
C VAL A 9 -8.13 29.64 -0.19
N ASP A 10 -8.80 29.14 0.83
CA ASP A 10 -8.21 28.79 2.12
C ASP A 10 -7.67 27.36 2.15
N ALA A 11 -8.25 26.46 1.33
CA ALA A 11 -7.92 25.05 1.35
C ALA A 11 -8.09 24.40 -0.02
N ILE A 12 -7.38 23.28 -0.22
CA ILE A 12 -7.49 22.43 -1.42
C ILE A 12 -7.83 21.01 -0.97
N HIS A 13 -8.94 20.47 -1.48
CA HIS A 13 -9.24 19.05 -1.43
C HIS A 13 -8.73 18.39 -2.72
N PRO A 14 -7.79 17.42 -2.64
CA PRO A 14 -7.11 16.88 -3.83
C PRO A 14 -7.97 15.93 -4.67
N GLY A 15 -9.10 15.47 -4.15
CA GLY A 15 -9.89 14.41 -4.76
C GLY A 15 -9.17 13.06 -4.75
N TYR A 16 -9.30 12.30 -5.82
CA TYR A 16 -8.67 10.99 -6.02
C TYR A 16 -7.63 11.02 -7.14
N GLY A 17 -6.54 10.28 -6.94
CA GLY A 17 -5.49 10.14 -7.95
C GLY A 17 -4.65 11.41 -8.14
N PHE A 18 -3.88 11.45 -9.21
CA PHE A 18 -3.00 12.57 -9.57
C PHE A 18 -2.14 13.07 -8.40
N LEU A 19 -2.48 14.25 -7.85
CA LEU A 19 -1.73 14.94 -6.80
C LEU A 19 -2.18 14.60 -5.37
N SER A 20 -3.18 13.72 -5.19
CA SER A 20 -3.72 13.40 -3.86
C SER A 20 -2.70 12.73 -2.94
N GLU A 21 -1.71 12.03 -3.51
CA GLU A 21 -0.64 11.34 -2.80
C GLU A 21 0.74 11.92 -3.13
N ASN A 22 0.79 13.17 -3.58
CA ASN A 22 2.03 13.83 -3.98
C ASN A 22 2.55 14.75 -2.86
N PRO A 23 3.65 14.39 -2.16
CA PRO A 23 4.17 15.18 -1.06
C PRO A 23 4.67 16.57 -1.49
N GLU A 24 5.22 16.72 -2.71
CA GLU A 24 5.69 18.02 -3.22
C GLU A 24 4.52 18.99 -3.39
N PHE A 25 3.34 18.48 -3.74
CA PHE A 25 2.13 19.30 -3.84
C PHE A 25 1.65 19.78 -2.46
N VAL A 26 1.70 18.90 -1.44
CA VAL A 26 1.38 19.28 -0.05
C VAL A 26 2.35 20.34 0.44
N GLU A 27 3.66 20.16 0.24
CA GLU A 27 4.67 21.17 0.58
C GLU A 27 4.38 22.52 -0.09
N ALA A 28 4.00 22.49 -1.37
CA ALA A 28 3.68 23.70 -2.10
C ALA A 28 2.44 24.40 -1.56
N CYS A 29 1.44 23.67 -1.07
CA CYS A 29 0.28 24.24 -0.38
C CYS A 29 0.70 24.90 0.95
N GLU A 30 1.45 24.16 1.78
CA GLU A 30 1.91 24.63 3.10
C GLU A 30 2.76 25.91 2.97
N LYS A 31 3.70 25.99 2.03
CA LYS A 31 4.54 27.15 1.76
C LYS A 31 3.74 28.41 1.42
N GLU A 32 2.56 28.24 0.85
CA GLU A 32 1.69 29.34 0.45
C GLU A 32 0.52 29.58 1.43
N GLY A 33 0.53 28.92 2.58
CA GLY A 33 -0.49 29.06 3.61
C GLY A 33 -1.86 28.51 3.21
N ILE A 34 -1.92 27.62 2.22
CA ILE A 34 -3.15 26.97 1.76
C ILE A 34 -3.26 25.61 2.46
N ALA A 35 -4.35 25.39 3.18
CA ALA A 35 -4.57 24.11 3.85
C ALA A 35 -4.79 22.99 2.83
N PHE A 36 -3.95 21.92 2.90
CA PHE A 36 -4.21 20.70 2.16
C PHE A 36 -5.13 19.80 2.99
N ILE A 37 -6.28 19.41 2.40
CA ILE A 37 -7.23 18.51 3.08
C ILE A 37 -6.78 17.07 2.84
N GLY A 38 -5.91 16.59 3.72
CA GLY A 38 -5.26 15.27 3.64
C GLY A 38 -4.13 15.15 4.66
N PRO A 39 -3.31 14.09 4.55
CA PRO A 39 -2.13 13.91 5.38
C PRO A 39 -1.12 15.05 5.18
N ASN A 40 -0.34 15.35 6.21
CA ASN A 40 0.78 16.27 6.09
C ASN A 40 1.95 15.66 5.29
N VAL A 41 2.93 16.47 4.94
CA VAL A 41 4.08 16.07 4.11
C VAL A 41 4.82 14.86 4.70
N ASP A 42 5.10 14.87 6.00
CA ASP A 42 5.84 13.80 6.69
C ASP A 42 5.09 12.46 6.63
N VAL A 43 3.79 12.47 6.87
CA VAL A 43 2.93 11.28 6.75
C VAL A 43 2.87 10.80 5.31
N MET A 44 2.78 11.70 4.33
CA MET A 44 2.78 11.34 2.90
C MET A 44 4.05 10.58 2.50
N TYR A 45 5.23 11.06 2.91
CA TYR A 45 6.50 10.37 2.64
C TYR A 45 6.55 9.00 3.34
N LYS A 46 6.18 8.94 4.62
CA LYS A 46 6.22 7.69 5.40
C LYS A 46 5.25 6.64 4.89
N MET A 47 4.04 7.05 4.49
CA MET A 47 3.02 6.12 3.99
C MET A 47 3.19 5.76 2.50
N GLY A 48 3.87 6.61 1.73
CA GLY A 48 4.19 6.35 0.33
C GLY A 48 5.25 5.27 0.13
N ASP A 49 6.13 5.04 1.13
CA ASP A 49 7.13 3.97 1.10
C ASP A 49 6.62 2.70 1.81
N LYS A 50 6.61 1.58 1.07
CA LYS A 50 6.08 0.29 1.57
C LYS A 50 6.78 -0.22 2.83
N ILE A 51 8.08 0.00 2.94
CA ILE A 51 8.88 -0.44 4.10
C ILE A 51 8.57 0.44 5.31
N SER A 52 8.57 1.74 5.12
CA SER A 52 8.29 2.70 6.17
C SER A 52 6.86 2.57 6.71
N SER A 53 5.87 2.40 5.83
CA SER A 53 4.47 2.20 6.23
C SER A 53 4.28 0.90 7.01
N LYS A 54 4.96 -0.19 6.60
CA LYS A 54 4.91 -1.47 7.32
C LYS A 54 5.55 -1.38 8.70
N LYS A 55 6.69 -0.70 8.84
CA LYS A 55 7.33 -0.45 10.14
C LYS A 55 6.43 0.36 11.06
N MET A 56 5.84 1.44 10.56
CA MET A 56 4.91 2.26 11.32
C MET A 56 3.68 1.46 11.78
N ALA A 57 3.13 0.59 10.93
CA ALA A 57 2.02 -0.28 11.31
C ALA A 57 2.40 -1.21 12.47
N ILE A 58 3.60 -1.80 12.43
CA ILE A 58 4.13 -2.64 13.52
C ILE A 58 4.28 -1.82 14.81
N GLU A 59 4.88 -0.64 14.76
CA GLU A 59 5.06 0.26 15.90
C GLU A 59 3.72 0.68 16.54
N CYS A 60 2.68 0.83 15.71
CA CYS A 60 1.32 1.14 16.15
C CYS A 60 0.49 -0.10 16.52
N ASN A 61 1.06 -1.30 16.55
CA ASN A 61 0.36 -2.57 16.78
C ASN A 61 -0.80 -2.83 15.80
N VAL A 62 -0.71 -2.31 14.59
CA VAL A 62 -1.65 -2.59 13.51
C VAL A 62 -1.26 -3.93 12.86
N PRO A 63 -2.20 -4.89 12.73
CA PRO A 63 -1.92 -6.15 12.06
C PRO A 63 -1.44 -5.95 10.62
N ILE A 64 -0.40 -6.68 10.24
CA ILE A 64 0.14 -6.65 8.88
C ILE A 64 0.09 -8.04 8.26
N ILE A 65 0.14 -8.10 6.93
CA ILE A 65 0.30 -9.37 6.23
C ILE A 65 1.69 -9.92 6.56
N PRO A 66 1.80 -11.17 7.09
CA PRO A 66 3.08 -11.79 7.37
C PRO A 66 3.99 -11.84 6.15
N GLY A 67 5.26 -11.51 6.32
CA GLY A 67 6.24 -11.47 5.26
C GLY A 67 7.53 -10.80 5.73
N VAL A 68 8.38 -10.44 4.80
CA VAL A 68 9.62 -9.70 5.09
C VAL A 68 9.49 -8.22 4.74
N ASP A 69 10.31 -7.40 5.40
CA ASP A 69 10.43 -5.98 5.19
C ASP A 69 11.65 -5.59 4.32
N HIS A 70 12.31 -6.60 3.77
CA HIS A 70 13.49 -6.44 2.90
C HIS A 70 13.39 -7.35 1.68
N ALA A 71 14.16 -7.03 0.65
CA ALA A 71 14.26 -7.89 -0.53
C ALA A 71 15.08 -9.13 -0.21
N VAL A 72 14.53 -10.31 -0.52
CA VAL A 72 15.26 -11.58 -0.42
C VAL A 72 16.32 -11.67 -1.51
N ARG A 73 17.51 -12.20 -1.14
CA ARG A 73 18.71 -12.18 -1.99
C ARG A 73 19.03 -13.53 -2.62
N SER A 74 18.59 -14.63 -2.01
CA SER A 74 18.93 -15.99 -2.43
C SER A 74 17.71 -16.92 -2.37
N LEU A 75 17.84 -18.06 -3.04
CA LEU A 75 16.84 -19.13 -2.99
C LEU A 75 16.68 -19.66 -1.56
N ASP A 76 17.77 -19.86 -0.85
CA ASP A 76 17.74 -20.38 0.53
C ASP A 76 16.97 -19.42 1.46
N GLU A 77 17.21 -18.13 1.34
CA GLU A 77 16.53 -17.10 2.12
C GLU A 77 15.02 -17.07 1.81
N VAL A 78 14.62 -17.10 0.53
CA VAL A 78 13.21 -17.11 0.16
C VAL A 78 12.49 -18.36 0.66
N MET A 79 13.15 -19.50 0.63
CA MET A 79 12.60 -20.77 1.14
C MET A 79 12.44 -20.73 2.65
N GLU A 80 13.41 -20.21 3.39
CA GLU A 80 13.33 -20.05 4.85
C GLU A 80 12.15 -19.13 5.23
N VAL A 81 12.04 -17.99 4.56
CA VAL A 81 10.92 -17.05 4.77
C VAL A 81 9.59 -17.69 4.46
N ALA A 82 9.47 -18.39 3.33
CA ALA A 82 8.23 -19.03 2.91
C ALA A 82 7.79 -20.14 3.88
N ARG A 83 8.73 -20.90 4.44
CA ARG A 83 8.43 -21.89 5.51
C ARG A 83 7.90 -21.22 6.76
N LYS A 84 8.49 -20.09 7.20
CA LYS A 84 8.03 -19.33 8.37
C LYS A 84 6.64 -18.75 8.17
N VAL A 85 6.39 -18.17 7.01
CA VAL A 85 5.13 -17.51 6.65
C VAL A 85 4.03 -18.52 6.35
N GLY A 86 4.41 -19.69 5.85
CA GLY A 86 3.54 -20.77 5.40
C GLY A 86 2.99 -20.55 4.00
N TYR A 87 3.05 -21.60 3.16
CA TYR A 87 2.48 -21.57 1.82
C TYR A 87 0.94 -21.46 1.84
N PRO A 88 0.30 -20.91 0.81
CA PRO A 88 0.91 -20.23 -0.33
C PRO A 88 1.51 -18.87 0.05
N VAL A 89 2.55 -18.46 -0.69
CA VAL A 89 3.17 -17.13 -0.57
C VAL A 89 3.08 -16.37 -1.87
N MET A 90 3.24 -15.06 -1.79
CA MET A 90 3.34 -14.17 -2.95
C MET A 90 4.75 -13.60 -3.05
N LEU A 91 5.37 -13.77 -4.21
CA LEU A 91 6.59 -13.05 -4.60
C LEU A 91 6.19 -11.75 -5.27
N LYS A 92 6.80 -10.63 -4.86
CA LYS A 92 6.51 -9.29 -5.39
C LYS A 92 7.80 -8.60 -5.80
N ALA A 93 7.87 -8.12 -7.03
CA ALA A 93 8.95 -7.23 -7.44
C ALA A 93 8.91 -5.91 -6.66
N SER A 94 10.06 -5.40 -6.23
CA SER A 94 10.20 -4.15 -5.47
C SER A 94 9.49 -2.97 -6.14
N ASN A 95 9.74 -2.81 -7.43
CA ASN A 95 9.19 -1.73 -8.25
C ASN A 95 7.90 -2.14 -8.98
N GLY A 96 7.33 -3.31 -8.65
CA GLY A 96 6.07 -3.79 -9.20
C GLY A 96 4.87 -3.04 -8.62
N GLY A 97 3.85 -2.82 -9.44
CA GLY A 97 2.61 -2.17 -9.04
C GLY A 97 1.46 -2.57 -9.95
N GLY A 98 0.22 -2.38 -9.48
CA GLY A 98 -0.98 -2.70 -10.26
C GLY A 98 -1.10 -4.17 -10.70
N GLY A 99 -0.57 -5.10 -9.90
CA GLY A 99 -0.58 -6.53 -10.22
C GLY A 99 0.59 -7.01 -11.11
N ARG A 100 1.49 -6.13 -11.52
CA ARG A 100 2.68 -6.48 -12.29
C ARG A 100 3.83 -6.92 -11.38
N GLY A 101 4.56 -7.97 -11.77
CA GLY A 101 5.68 -8.51 -10.99
C GLY A 101 5.24 -9.20 -9.71
N MET A 102 4.06 -9.85 -9.73
CA MET A 102 3.55 -10.66 -8.64
C MET A 102 3.36 -12.11 -9.09
N ARG A 103 3.82 -13.07 -8.27
CA ARG A 103 3.68 -14.50 -8.50
C ARG A 103 3.24 -15.21 -7.24
N ILE A 104 2.29 -16.12 -7.37
CA ILE A 104 1.83 -16.98 -6.29
C ILE A 104 2.63 -18.28 -6.35
N VAL A 105 3.18 -18.68 -5.21
CA VAL A 105 3.89 -19.95 -5.04
C VAL A 105 3.13 -20.80 -4.03
N ASN A 106 2.62 -21.94 -4.47
CA ASN A 106 1.73 -22.76 -3.65
C ASN A 106 2.47 -23.77 -2.78
N SER A 107 3.66 -24.18 -3.18
CA SER A 107 4.45 -25.18 -2.46
C SER A 107 5.94 -24.88 -2.52
N GLU A 108 6.69 -25.61 -1.71
CA GLU A 108 8.14 -25.50 -1.63
C GLU A 108 8.82 -25.97 -2.92
N GLU A 109 8.25 -26.97 -3.57
CA GLU A 109 8.77 -27.55 -4.81
C GLU A 109 8.70 -26.57 -5.98
N GLU A 110 7.69 -25.68 -5.99
CA GLU A 110 7.53 -24.66 -7.01
C GLU A 110 8.53 -23.49 -6.84
N MET A 111 9.00 -23.26 -5.60
CA MET A 111 9.76 -22.06 -5.24
C MET A 111 10.99 -21.81 -6.11
N PRO A 112 11.87 -22.79 -6.38
CA PRO A 112 13.08 -22.51 -7.17
C PRO A 112 12.79 -21.94 -8.55
N LYS A 113 11.81 -22.50 -9.24
CA LYS A 113 11.40 -22.06 -10.57
C LYS A 113 10.75 -20.67 -10.51
N GLU A 114 9.76 -20.51 -9.66
CA GLU A 114 8.96 -19.28 -9.58
C GLU A 114 9.80 -18.07 -9.09
N PHE A 115 10.77 -18.32 -8.21
CA PHE A 115 11.68 -17.28 -7.74
C PHE A 115 12.62 -16.78 -8.84
N GLU A 116 13.20 -17.69 -9.61
CA GLU A 116 14.07 -17.34 -10.75
C GLU A 116 13.30 -16.58 -11.82
N GLU A 117 12.11 -17.05 -12.17
CA GLU A 117 11.25 -16.38 -13.15
C GLU A 117 10.81 -14.99 -12.66
N ALA A 118 10.46 -14.84 -11.37
CA ALA A 118 10.10 -13.55 -10.78
C ALA A 118 11.24 -12.53 -10.85
N ARG A 119 12.47 -12.96 -10.54
CA ARG A 119 13.67 -12.11 -10.64
C ARG A 119 13.94 -11.67 -12.07
N ASN A 120 13.87 -12.62 -13.01
CA ASN A 120 14.11 -12.35 -14.43
C ASN A 120 13.07 -11.38 -15.00
N GLU A 121 11.79 -11.55 -14.63
CA GLU A 121 10.70 -10.65 -15.02
C GLU A 121 10.89 -9.25 -14.41
N ALA A 122 11.20 -9.17 -13.12
CA ALA A 122 11.46 -7.91 -12.43
C ALA A 122 12.61 -7.13 -13.05
N LYS A 123 13.71 -7.82 -13.35
CA LYS A 123 14.88 -7.23 -13.99
C LYS A 123 14.56 -6.68 -15.39
N LYS A 124 13.79 -7.43 -16.18
CA LYS A 124 13.39 -7.01 -17.54
C LYS A 124 12.41 -5.84 -17.51
N ALA A 125 11.44 -5.86 -16.60
CA ALA A 125 10.36 -4.88 -16.56
C ALA A 125 10.73 -3.59 -15.83
N PHE A 126 11.57 -3.69 -14.79
CA PHE A 126 11.84 -2.57 -13.86
C PHE A 126 13.34 -2.25 -13.71
N GLY A 127 14.23 -3.02 -14.33
CA GLY A 127 15.69 -2.84 -14.20
C GLY A 127 16.27 -3.31 -12.86
N ASP A 128 15.45 -3.85 -11.96
CA ASP A 128 15.82 -4.30 -10.62
C ASP A 128 15.23 -5.70 -10.37
N ASP A 129 16.03 -6.63 -9.83
CA ASP A 129 15.64 -8.01 -9.58
C ASP A 129 15.25 -8.30 -8.12
N LYS A 130 15.03 -7.25 -7.34
CA LYS A 130 14.62 -7.35 -5.93
C LYS A 130 13.22 -7.90 -5.78
N ILE A 131 13.10 -8.98 -4.99
CA ILE A 131 11.85 -9.67 -4.70
C ILE A 131 11.56 -9.61 -3.21
N PHE A 132 10.31 -9.32 -2.86
CA PHE A 132 9.75 -9.44 -1.52
C PHE A 132 8.87 -10.67 -1.42
N VAL A 133 8.72 -11.19 -0.21
CA VAL A 133 7.88 -12.36 0.08
C VAL A 133 6.83 -11.98 1.11
N GLU A 134 5.58 -12.30 0.81
CA GLU A 134 4.46 -12.10 1.73
C GLU A 134 3.53 -13.32 1.72
N LYS A 135 2.78 -13.52 2.80
CA LYS A 135 1.69 -14.48 2.83
C LYS A 135 0.69 -14.17 1.72
N TYR A 136 0.33 -15.17 0.92
CA TYR A 136 -0.79 -15.03 0.00
C TYR A 136 -2.11 -15.30 0.74
N LEU A 137 -2.99 -14.33 0.73
CA LEU A 137 -4.35 -14.47 1.27
C LEU A 137 -5.29 -14.85 0.12
N ARG A 138 -5.94 -16.00 0.24
CA ARG A 138 -6.94 -16.44 -0.74
C ARG A 138 -8.25 -15.70 -0.49
N ASP A 139 -8.85 -15.20 -1.57
CA ASP A 139 -10.15 -14.52 -1.56
C ASP A 139 -10.28 -13.44 -0.45
N PRO A 140 -9.31 -12.52 -0.32
CA PRO A 140 -9.34 -11.53 0.73
C PRO A 140 -10.46 -10.53 0.50
N LYS A 141 -11.04 -10.03 1.59
CA LYS A 141 -11.87 -8.84 1.56
C LYS A 141 -10.99 -7.61 1.66
N HIS A 142 -11.30 -6.60 0.84
CA HIS A 142 -10.67 -5.29 0.94
C HIS A 142 -11.60 -4.37 1.72
N ILE A 143 -11.34 -4.27 3.01
CA ILE A 143 -12.08 -3.38 3.91
C ILE A 143 -11.18 -2.22 4.27
N GLU A 144 -11.71 -1.01 4.21
CA GLU A 144 -11.00 0.19 4.58
C GLU A 144 -11.81 1.04 5.56
N VAL A 145 -11.12 1.82 6.37
CA VAL A 145 -11.73 2.74 7.33
C VAL A 145 -11.31 4.15 6.96
N GLN A 146 -12.30 5.03 6.79
CA GLN A 146 -12.03 6.45 6.57
C GLN A 146 -11.65 7.10 7.90
N VAL A 147 -10.51 7.76 7.92
CA VAL A 147 -10.01 8.51 9.07
C VAL A 147 -9.98 9.98 8.73
N LEU A 148 -10.35 10.82 9.70
CA LEU A 148 -10.28 12.26 9.61
C LEU A 148 -9.62 12.81 10.88
N GLY A 149 -8.59 13.64 10.71
CA GLY A 149 -7.91 14.33 11.81
C GLY A 149 -7.99 15.85 11.67
N ASP A 150 -8.03 16.56 12.78
CA ASP A 150 -7.93 18.01 12.80
C ASP A 150 -6.54 18.48 13.27
N LYS A 151 -6.29 19.78 13.18
CA LYS A 151 -5.03 20.40 13.61
C LYS A 151 -4.84 20.46 15.15
N TYR A 152 -5.84 20.06 15.91
CA TYR A 152 -5.81 20.08 17.37
C TYR A 152 -5.51 18.71 17.98
N GLY A 153 -5.30 17.69 17.14
CA GLY A 153 -4.99 16.33 17.57
C GLY A 153 -6.21 15.43 17.75
N ASN A 154 -7.40 15.89 17.40
CA ASN A 154 -8.56 15.02 17.38
C ASN A 154 -8.55 14.15 16.13
N VAL A 155 -8.83 12.86 16.30
CA VAL A 155 -8.94 11.88 15.22
C VAL A 155 -10.23 11.11 15.37
N VAL A 156 -10.99 11.00 14.28
CA VAL A 156 -12.24 10.24 14.23
C VAL A 156 -12.20 9.29 13.02
N HIS A 157 -12.93 8.20 13.11
CA HIS A 157 -13.22 7.36 11.96
C HIS A 157 -14.65 7.60 11.46
N LEU A 158 -14.83 7.48 10.15
CA LEU A 158 -16.13 7.64 9.49
C LEU A 158 -16.65 6.28 8.98
N PHE A 159 -16.47 5.25 9.81
CA PHE A 159 -16.82 3.86 9.54
C PHE A 159 -16.07 3.24 8.37
N ASP A 160 -16.49 2.06 8.01
CA ASP A 160 -15.84 1.17 7.06
C ASP A 160 -16.52 1.18 5.69
N ARG A 161 -15.73 0.79 4.69
CA ARG A 161 -16.18 0.50 3.34
C ARG A 161 -15.68 -0.87 2.90
N ASP A 162 -16.50 -1.64 2.21
CA ASP A 162 -16.07 -2.84 1.49
C ASP A 162 -15.75 -2.46 0.04
N CYS A 163 -14.50 -2.57 -0.32
CA CYS A 163 -13.94 -2.26 -1.63
C CYS A 163 -13.49 -3.53 -2.37
N SER A 164 -14.06 -4.69 -2.04
CA SER A 164 -13.63 -5.98 -2.60
C SER A 164 -14.02 -6.17 -4.07
N VAL A 165 -15.01 -5.42 -4.57
CA VAL A 165 -15.41 -5.50 -5.98
C VAL A 165 -14.43 -4.70 -6.84
N GLN A 166 -13.45 -5.42 -7.38
CA GLN A 166 -12.34 -4.83 -8.13
C GLN A 166 -12.19 -5.46 -9.51
N ARG A 167 -11.67 -4.70 -10.45
CA ARG A 167 -11.24 -5.18 -11.77
C ARG A 167 -9.75 -4.89 -11.94
N ARG A 168 -8.94 -5.94 -12.08
CA ARG A 168 -7.48 -5.83 -12.22
C ARG A 168 -6.84 -4.97 -11.10
N HIS A 169 -7.25 -5.22 -9.84
CA HIS A 169 -6.81 -4.49 -8.65
C HIS A 169 -7.23 -3.01 -8.60
N GLN A 170 -8.22 -2.62 -9.37
CA GLN A 170 -8.84 -1.30 -9.32
C GLN A 170 -10.24 -1.41 -8.72
N LYS A 171 -10.54 -0.62 -7.71
CA LYS A 171 -11.86 -0.53 -7.10
C LYS A 171 -12.90 -0.09 -8.13
N VAL A 172 -14.03 -0.80 -8.21
CA VAL A 172 -15.12 -0.52 -9.14
C VAL A 172 -16.39 -0.17 -8.39
N ILE A 173 -16.69 -0.90 -7.31
CA ILE A 173 -17.86 -0.66 -6.47
C ILE A 173 -17.40 -0.68 -5.01
N GLU A 174 -17.86 0.28 -4.25
CA GLU A 174 -17.62 0.43 -2.83
C GLU A 174 -18.95 0.44 -2.09
N PHE A 175 -19.05 -0.30 -0.99
CA PHE A 175 -20.21 -0.36 -0.12
C PHE A 175 -19.90 0.23 1.23
N ALA A 176 -20.76 1.08 1.76
CA ALA A 176 -20.69 1.59 3.12
C ALA A 176 -22.05 1.37 3.82
N PRO A 177 -22.09 0.74 4.97
CA PRO A 177 -21.01 0.04 5.67
C PRO A 177 -20.58 -1.27 5.00
N ALA A 178 -19.46 -1.87 5.47
CA ALA A 178 -19.01 -3.17 5.03
C ALA A 178 -19.88 -4.29 5.63
N PHE A 179 -20.89 -4.74 4.93
CA PHE A 179 -21.82 -5.79 5.40
C PHE A 179 -21.17 -7.17 5.61
N THR A 180 -19.96 -7.35 5.10
CA THR A 180 -19.25 -8.63 5.13
C THR A 180 -18.36 -8.81 6.35
N VAL A 181 -18.27 -7.79 7.20
CA VAL A 181 -17.51 -7.80 8.45
C VAL A 181 -18.49 -7.91 9.61
N SER A 182 -18.27 -8.88 10.51
CA SER A 182 -19.03 -8.96 11.76
C SER A 182 -18.75 -7.71 12.60
N GLN A 183 -19.77 -7.01 12.98
CA GLN A 183 -19.64 -5.96 14.01
C GLN A 183 -19.14 -6.59 15.32
N PRO A 184 -18.21 -5.95 16.05
CA PRO A 184 -17.71 -6.43 17.33
C PRO A 184 -18.79 -6.49 18.41
#